data_2ea3a01dc4243fec93beb516a3c948f2
#
_entry.id   2ea3a01dc4243fec93beb516a3c948f2
#
_cell.length_a   1.000
_cell.length_b   1.000
_cell.length_c   1.000
_cell.angle_alpha   90.00
_cell.angle_beta   90.00
_cell.angle_gamma   90.00
#
_symmetry.space_group_name_H-M   'P 1'
#
loop_
_entity.id
_entity.type
_entity.pdbx_description
1 polymer ?
#
loop_
_entity_poly.entity_id
_entity_poly.type
_entity_poly.pdbx_seq_one_letter_code
_entity_poly.pdbx_strand_id
1 'polypeptide(L)'
;MNNKIYGIKQEVWQKIAEIIYSNSSVDRAFLFGSRAKGNFRDNSDIDIVIKGKNITYEEFASIKNRLDELDIPQKIDLILYENIDNKDLLSHIERVGIEI
;
A
#
# COMPACT_ATOMS: atom_id res chain seq x y z
N MET A 1 -0.30 15.17 20.47
CA MET A 1 -0.38 15.63 19.08
C MET A 1 -0.81 14.50 18.16
N ASN A 2 -1.61 14.84 17.17
CA ASN A 2 -2.10 13.86 16.22
C ASN A 2 -1.11 13.76 15.04
N ASN A 3 -0.31 12.68 14.98
CA ASN A 3 0.67 12.45 13.94
C ASN A 3 0.14 11.56 12.82
N LYS A 4 -1.14 11.71 12.49
CA LYS A 4 -1.76 10.92 11.43
C LYS A 4 -1.47 11.54 10.06
N ILE A 5 -1.10 10.67 9.11
CA ILE A 5 -0.90 11.01 7.70
C ILE A 5 -1.88 10.15 6.91
N TYR A 6 -2.73 10.77 6.11
CA TYR A 6 -3.82 10.09 5.40
C TYR A 6 -4.69 9.26 6.36
N GLY A 7 -4.88 9.77 7.58
CA GLY A 7 -5.70 9.14 8.62
C GLY A 7 -5.03 7.98 9.35
N ILE A 8 -3.76 7.70 9.11
CA ILE A 8 -3.00 6.61 9.72
C ILE A 8 -1.81 7.17 10.46
N LYS A 9 -1.52 6.63 11.64
CA LYS A 9 -0.38 7.09 12.45
C LYS A 9 0.94 6.93 11.70
N GLN A 10 1.83 7.90 11.85
CA GLN A 10 3.12 7.88 11.20
C GLN A 10 3.92 6.61 11.49
N GLU A 11 3.88 6.14 12.73
CA GLU A 11 4.59 4.91 13.12
C GLU A 11 4.07 3.67 12.40
N VAL A 12 2.78 3.65 12.04
CA VAL A 12 2.20 2.56 11.23
C VAL A 12 2.75 2.63 9.82
N TRP A 13 2.82 3.82 9.23
CA TRP A 13 3.43 4.00 7.90
C TRP A 13 4.89 3.53 7.87
N GLN A 14 5.63 3.80 8.93
CA GLN A 14 7.03 3.34 9.03
C GLN A 14 7.11 1.81 9.03
N LYS A 15 6.22 1.14 9.76
CA LYS A 15 6.16 -0.33 9.79
C LYS A 15 5.77 -0.90 8.43
N ILE A 16 4.79 -0.26 7.77
CA ILE A 16 4.36 -0.68 6.43
C ILE A 16 5.55 -0.58 5.46
N ALA A 17 6.26 0.54 5.47
CA ALA A 17 7.42 0.73 4.59
C ALA A 17 8.52 -0.29 4.88
N GLU A 18 8.81 -0.56 6.15
CA GLU A 18 9.81 -1.55 6.53
C GLU A 18 9.47 -2.93 6.00
N ILE A 19 8.21 -3.34 6.13
CA ILE A 19 7.75 -4.64 5.64
C ILE A 19 7.90 -4.73 4.13
N ILE A 20 7.42 -3.71 3.42
CA ILE A 20 7.44 -3.70 1.95
C ILE A 20 8.87 -3.72 1.43
N TYR A 21 9.71 -2.83 1.93
CA TYR A 21 11.06 -2.66 1.42
C TYR A 21 12.08 -3.64 2.01
N SER A 22 11.66 -4.50 2.93
CA SER A 22 12.50 -5.62 3.36
C SER A 22 12.71 -6.64 2.23
N ASN A 23 11.86 -6.61 1.21
CA ASN A 23 12.01 -7.46 0.04
C ASN A 23 12.69 -6.66 -1.06
N SER A 24 13.88 -7.10 -1.48
CA SER A 24 14.69 -6.38 -2.46
C SER A 24 14.09 -6.38 -3.87
N SER A 25 13.11 -7.22 -4.13
CA SER A 25 12.41 -7.24 -5.43
C SER A 25 11.45 -6.06 -5.59
N VAL A 26 11.08 -5.38 -4.50
CA VAL A 26 10.19 -4.22 -4.55
C VAL A 26 11.01 -2.96 -4.82
N ASP A 27 10.72 -2.28 -5.92
CA ASP A 27 11.36 -1.02 -6.26
C ASP A 27 10.63 0.17 -5.66
N ARG A 28 9.30 0.17 -5.75
CA ARG A 28 8.45 1.28 -5.31
C ARG A 28 7.12 0.78 -4.79
N ALA A 29 6.50 1.57 -3.93
CA ALA A 29 5.16 1.33 -3.44
C ALA A 29 4.39 2.64 -3.36
N PHE A 30 3.08 2.59 -3.61
CA PHE A 30 2.23 3.77 -3.62
C PHE A 30 0.93 3.51 -2.88
N LEU A 31 0.50 4.51 -2.12
CA LEU A 31 -0.85 4.57 -1.59
C LEU A 31 -1.77 5.06 -2.70
N PHE A 32 -2.93 4.42 -2.88
CA PHE A 32 -3.95 4.90 -3.81
C PHE A 32 -5.33 4.82 -3.14
N GLY A 33 -6.39 4.97 -3.90
CA GLY A 33 -7.74 4.87 -3.37
C GLY A 33 -8.17 6.07 -2.55
N SER A 34 -9.14 5.88 -1.66
CA SER A 34 -9.78 6.98 -0.95
C SER A 34 -8.84 7.74 -0.03
N ARG A 35 -7.88 7.07 0.59
CA ARG A 35 -6.93 7.75 1.48
C ARG A 35 -5.99 8.67 0.72
N ALA A 36 -5.56 8.26 -0.46
CA ALA A 36 -4.75 9.11 -1.33
C ALA A 36 -5.55 10.30 -1.85
N LYS A 37 -6.83 10.08 -2.19
CA LYS A 37 -7.71 11.15 -2.67
C LYS A 37 -8.15 12.13 -1.59
N GLY A 38 -8.12 11.70 -0.33
CA GLY A 38 -8.53 12.55 0.79
C GLY A 38 -10.00 12.43 1.18
N ASN A 39 -10.78 11.57 0.55
CA ASN A 39 -12.19 11.37 0.88
C ASN A 39 -12.46 10.09 1.66
N PHE A 40 -11.47 9.67 2.45
CA PHE A 40 -11.56 8.45 3.25
C PHE A 40 -12.33 8.67 4.56
N ARG A 41 -12.74 7.55 5.14
CA ARG A 41 -13.29 7.49 6.51
C ARG A 41 -12.32 6.70 7.38
N ASP A 42 -12.52 6.75 8.70
CA ASP A 42 -11.62 6.08 9.64
C ASP A 42 -11.47 4.59 9.36
N ASN A 43 -12.55 3.94 8.90
CA ASN A 43 -12.55 2.51 8.60
C ASN A 43 -12.25 2.17 7.14
N SER A 44 -11.90 3.15 6.33
CA SER A 44 -11.53 2.89 4.93
C SER A 44 -10.29 2.00 4.86
N ASP A 45 -10.25 1.12 3.87
CA ASP A 45 -9.08 0.28 3.61
C ASP A 45 -7.86 1.13 3.27
N ILE A 46 -6.69 0.57 3.53
CA ILE A 46 -5.42 1.16 3.10
C ILE A 46 -5.04 0.45 1.80
N ASP A 47 -5.15 1.14 0.68
CA ASP A 47 -4.90 0.57 -0.65
C ASP A 47 -3.47 0.85 -1.07
N ILE A 48 -2.68 -0.20 -1.24
CA ILE A 48 -1.26 -0.11 -1.59
C ILE A 48 -0.97 -0.94 -2.83
N VAL A 49 -0.24 -0.34 -3.76
CA VAL A 49 0.28 -1.03 -4.94
C VAL A 49 1.79 -1.07 -4.86
N ILE A 50 2.38 -2.23 -5.14
CA ILE A 50 3.84 -2.40 -5.19
C ILE A 50 4.28 -2.66 -6.61
N LYS A 51 5.44 -2.11 -6.96
CA LYS A 51 6.11 -2.28 -8.25
C LYS A 51 7.49 -2.86 -8.02
N GLY A 52 7.91 -3.72 -8.91
CA GLY A 52 9.26 -4.26 -8.83
C GLY A 52 9.56 -5.15 -10.02
N LYS A 53 10.78 -5.68 -10.04
CA LYS A 53 11.22 -6.57 -11.10
C LYS A 53 11.08 -8.01 -10.63
N ASN A 54 10.25 -8.77 -11.34
CA ASN A 54 10.12 -10.21 -11.10
C ASN A 54 9.73 -10.56 -9.67
N ILE A 55 8.79 -9.78 -9.08
CA ILE A 55 8.24 -10.13 -7.78
C ILE A 55 7.49 -11.46 -7.90
N THR A 56 7.97 -12.48 -7.19
CA THR A 56 7.34 -13.79 -7.24
C THR A 56 6.04 -13.82 -6.43
N TYR A 57 5.20 -14.82 -6.68
CA TYR A 57 3.99 -15.01 -5.91
C TYR A 57 4.31 -15.19 -4.42
N GLU A 58 5.35 -15.95 -4.11
CA GLU A 58 5.77 -16.20 -2.72
C GLU A 58 6.22 -14.92 -2.03
N GLU A 59 6.93 -14.06 -2.75
CA GLU A 59 7.36 -12.77 -2.22
C GLU A 59 6.17 -11.86 -1.94
N PHE A 60 5.23 -11.80 -2.89
CA PHE A 60 4.01 -11.03 -2.74
C PHE A 60 3.20 -11.52 -1.53
N ALA A 61 2.99 -12.83 -1.44
CA ALA A 61 2.22 -13.43 -0.34
C ALA A 61 2.89 -13.17 1.01
N SER A 62 4.22 -13.23 1.07
CA SER A 62 4.96 -12.95 2.29
C SER A 62 4.74 -11.51 2.76
N ILE A 63 4.85 -10.55 1.84
CA ILE A 63 4.61 -9.13 2.16
C ILE A 63 3.17 -8.94 2.64
N LYS A 64 2.21 -9.49 1.90
CA LYS A 64 0.79 -9.38 2.25
C LYS A 64 0.52 -9.94 3.65
N ASN A 65 1.05 -11.13 3.95
CA ASN A 65 0.83 -11.76 5.25
C ASN A 65 1.42 -10.92 6.38
N ARG A 66 2.61 -10.37 6.19
CA ARG A 66 3.24 -9.53 7.20
C ARG A 66 2.47 -8.24 7.44
N LEU A 67 1.94 -7.64 6.38
CA LEU A 67 1.08 -6.45 6.51
C LEU A 67 -0.22 -6.79 7.25
N ASP A 68 -0.81 -7.95 6.97
CA ASP A 68 -2.04 -8.38 7.62
C ASP A 68 -1.84 -8.66 9.12
N GLU A 69 -0.61 -8.92 9.55
CA GLU A 69 -0.27 -9.16 10.95
C GLU A 69 -0.14 -7.86 11.77
N LEU A 70 -0.13 -6.69 11.12
CA LEU A 70 -0.07 -5.44 11.85
C LEU A 70 -1.33 -5.25 12.71
N ASP A 71 -1.11 -4.80 13.95
CA ASP A 71 -2.20 -4.59 14.90
C ASP A 71 -2.85 -3.22 14.65
N ILE A 72 -3.64 -3.16 13.59
CA ILE A 72 -4.40 -1.97 13.21
C ILE A 72 -5.82 -2.39 12.82
N PRO A 73 -6.82 -1.51 13.03
CA PRO A 73 -8.20 -1.86 12.69
C PRO A 73 -8.49 -1.86 11.20
N GLN A 74 -7.71 -1.12 10.40
CA GLN A 74 -7.95 -1.01 8.97
C GLN A 74 -7.37 -2.22 8.22
N LYS A 75 -8.09 -2.66 7.19
CA LYS A 75 -7.58 -3.68 6.28
C LYS A 75 -6.58 -3.05 5.31
N ILE A 76 -5.48 -3.74 5.04
CA ILE A 76 -4.52 -3.34 4.01
C ILE A 76 -4.80 -4.18 2.78
N ASP A 77 -5.12 -3.51 1.68
CA ASP A 77 -5.36 -4.15 0.39
C ASP A 77 -4.12 -3.95 -0.48
N LEU A 78 -3.36 -5.01 -0.68
CA LEU A 78 -2.10 -4.98 -1.43
C LEU A 78 -2.31 -5.57 -2.81
N ILE A 79 -1.90 -4.83 -3.83
CA ILE A 79 -1.93 -5.31 -5.21
C ILE A 79 -0.56 -5.15 -5.86
N LEU A 80 -0.34 -5.94 -6.92
CA LEU A 80 0.90 -5.92 -7.68
C LEU A 80 0.67 -5.15 -8.98
N TYR A 81 1.45 -4.10 -9.20
CA TYR A 81 1.27 -3.20 -10.35
C TYR A 81 1.27 -3.95 -11.68
N GLU A 82 2.19 -4.92 -11.83
CA GLU A 82 2.36 -5.68 -13.06
C GLU A 82 1.14 -6.53 -13.42
N ASN A 83 0.27 -6.82 -12.45
CA ASN A 83 -0.93 -7.63 -12.65
C ASN A 83 -2.19 -6.80 -12.94
N ILE A 84 -2.09 -5.48 -12.97
CA ILE A 84 -3.25 -4.63 -13.20
C ILE A 84 -3.59 -4.58 -14.68
N ASP A 85 -4.78 -5.07 -15.03
CA ASP A 85 -5.30 -5.02 -16.39
C ASP A 85 -6.23 -3.82 -16.63
N ASN A 86 -6.87 -3.36 -15.56
CA ASN A 86 -7.88 -2.30 -15.64
C ASN A 86 -7.21 -0.95 -15.89
N LYS A 87 -7.49 -0.35 -17.04
CA LYS A 87 -6.91 0.94 -17.45
C LYS A 87 -7.36 2.07 -16.55
N ASP A 88 -8.59 2.02 -16.04
CA ASP A 88 -9.11 3.05 -15.15
C ASP A 88 -8.37 3.03 -13.82
N LEU A 89 -8.05 1.84 -13.30
CA LEU A 89 -7.27 1.71 -12.09
C LEU A 89 -5.85 2.22 -12.28
N LEU A 90 -5.21 1.87 -13.40
CA LEU A 90 -3.87 2.39 -13.72
C LEU A 90 -3.86 3.91 -13.77
N SER A 91 -4.84 4.49 -14.46
CA SER A 91 -4.99 5.95 -14.55
C SER A 91 -5.21 6.58 -13.18
N HIS A 92 -6.04 5.97 -12.33
CA HIS A 92 -6.28 6.43 -10.97
C HIS A 92 -4.98 6.45 -10.16
N ILE A 93 -4.20 5.37 -10.22
CA ILE A 93 -2.93 5.27 -9.49
C ILE A 93 -1.96 6.35 -9.97
N GLU A 94 -1.87 6.57 -11.28
CA GLU A 94 -1.00 7.61 -11.83
C GLU A 94 -1.40 9.02 -11.39
N ARG A 95 -2.70 9.27 -11.26
CA ARG A 95 -3.20 10.60 -10.88
C ARG A 95 -3.11 10.89 -9.40
N VAL A 96 -3.39 9.89 -8.55
CA VAL A 96 -3.54 10.10 -7.11
C VAL A 96 -2.50 9.36 -6.27
N GLY A 97 -1.73 8.45 -6.85
CA GLY A 97 -0.77 7.64 -6.12
C GLY A 97 0.23 8.47 -5.36
N ILE A 98 0.46 8.10 -4.10
CA ILE A 98 1.40 8.77 -3.22
C ILE A 98 2.46 7.77 -2.82
N GLU A 99 3.71 8.06 -3.14
CA GLU A 99 4.82 7.14 -2.88
C GLU A 99 5.03 6.95 -1.38
N ILE A 100 5.19 5.69 -1.00
CA ILE A 100 5.47 5.30 0.39
C ILE A 100 6.97 5.19 0.60
#